data_5a2f935fd08ab757403dbbb90a38abaf
#
_entry.id   5a2f935fd08ab757403dbbb90a38abaf
#
_cell.length_a   1.000
_cell.length_b   1.000
_cell.length_c   1.000
_cell.angle_alpha   90.00
_cell.angle_beta   90.00
_cell.angle_gamma   90.00
#
_symmetry.space_group_name_H-M   'P 1'
#
loop_
_entity.id
_entity.type
_entity.pdbx_description
1 polymer ?
#
loop_
_entity_poly.entity_id
_entity_poly.type
_entity_poly.pdbx_seq_one_letter_code
_entity_poly.pdbx_strand_id
1 'polypeptide(L)'
;RAERDRLELAATDMELAITASIPAHISEPGALLVPARKVSDILRALPEDLSCSIDGRDARFVLSTSIGRYELPKLDSDEFPELPRTEHATTITLTEADAKALAAATVYAASVEQYRPAMTGVKVELGSDLIAVATDGYRLSTITIPLGSSSNTIAEAVVPARVIELLSKAHGDVILGLSKTHAMITTDSITIAARLIDEAYPQWRNVIPTEASRIALVEREQLIKAVRRMALFAGTTVGLVRFQWSAGTLKLSATDPDTGACAEESLPCEYTSDPFEIGFNYKYIIEALQHIPTDRVRLAFSQPSRAALITPPDETTHRIIALVMPMRLS
;
A
#
# COMPACT_ATOMS: atom_id res chain seq x y z
N ARG A 1 -15.10 -24.87 -6.32
CA ARG A 1 -16.50 -25.20 -6.62
C ARG A 1 -16.74 -25.01 -8.10
N ALA A 2 -17.36 -25.98 -8.73
CA ALA A 2 -17.74 -25.96 -10.14
C ALA A 2 -19.27 -25.96 -10.23
N GLU A 3 -19.87 -24.92 -10.78
CA GLU A 3 -21.32 -24.78 -10.92
C GLU A 3 -21.67 -24.10 -12.23
N ARG A 4 -22.67 -24.63 -12.94
CA ARG A 4 -23.17 -24.09 -14.21
C ARG A 4 -22.08 -23.96 -15.28
N ASP A 5 -21.55 -22.76 -15.47
CA ASP A 5 -20.56 -22.36 -16.47
C ASP A 5 -19.33 -21.65 -15.84
N ARG A 6 -19.16 -21.78 -14.53
CA ARG A 6 -18.12 -21.05 -13.78
C ARG A 6 -17.40 -21.97 -12.79
N LEU A 7 -16.10 -21.74 -12.68
CA LEU A 7 -15.27 -22.29 -11.63
C LEU A 7 -15.00 -21.19 -10.59
N GLU A 8 -15.48 -21.39 -9.38
CA GLU A 8 -15.20 -20.54 -8.22
C GLU A 8 -14.01 -21.13 -7.44
N LEU A 9 -13.01 -20.31 -7.22
CA LEU A 9 -11.82 -20.62 -6.43
C LEU A 9 -11.88 -19.80 -5.14
N ALA A 10 -11.76 -20.46 -3.99
CA ALA A 10 -11.72 -19.80 -2.71
C ALA A 10 -10.48 -20.21 -1.92
N ALA A 11 -9.83 -19.26 -1.26
CA ALA A 11 -8.68 -19.49 -0.38
C ALA A 11 -8.76 -18.57 0.84
N THR A 12 -8.28 -19.05 1.99
CA THR A 12 -8.24 -18.25 3.22
C THR A 12 -7.09 -18.67 4.12
N ASP A 13 -6.59 -17.69 4.90
CA ASP A 13 -5.68 -17.88 6.02
C ASP A 13 -6.36 -17.56 7.37
N MET A 14 -7.71 -17.52 7.40
CA MET A 14 -8.60 -17.18 8.53
C MET A 14 -8.67 -15.66 8.83
N GLU A 15 -7.73 -14.85 8.37
CA GLU A 15 -7.77 -13.38 8.50
C GLU A 15 -8.18 -12.71 7.18
N LEU A 16 -7.77 -13.33 6.08
CA LEU A 16 -8.05 -12.91 4.71
C LEU A 16 -8.68 -14.05 3.95
N ALA A 17 -9.77 -13.79 3.26
CA ALA A 17 -10.41 -14.72 2.34
C ALA A 17 -10.48 -14.10 0.95
N ILE A 18 -10.12 -14.86 -0.07
CA ILE A 18 -10.19 -14.45 -1.47
C ILE A 18 -11.05 -15.45 -2.21
N THR A 19 -12.04 -14.95 -2.95
CA THR A 19 -12.85 -15.72 -3.88
C THR A 19 -12.66 -15.16 -5.28
N ALA A 20 -12.36 -16.02 -6.23
CA ALA A 20 -12.27 -15.67 -7.65
C ALA A 20 -13.19 -16.55 -8.47
N SER A 21 -13.86 -15.95 -9.45
CA SER A 21 -14.78 -16.65 -10.35
C SER A 21 -14.32 -16.51 -11.79
N ILE A 22 -14.09 -17.65 -12.45
CA ILE A 22 -13.65 -17.70 -13.84
C ILE A 22 -14.64 -18.51 -14.69
N PRO A 23 -14.87 -18.15 -15.97
CA PRO A 23 -15.66 -18.96 -16.89
C PRO A 23 -15.00 -20.33 -17.09
N ALA A 24 -15.78 -21.39 -17.07
CA ALA A 24 -15.29 -22.74 -17.30
C ALA A 24 -16.43 -23.63 -17.85
N HIS A 25 -16.05 -24.60 -18.69
CA HIS A 25 -16.98 -25.63 -19.09
C HIS A 25 -17.12 -26.69 -18.00
N ILE A 26 -18.32 -26.82 -17.41
CA ILE A 26 -18.57 -27.72 -16.30
C ILE A 26 -19.36 -28.94 -16.81
N SER A 27 -18.73 -30.11 -16.78
CA SER A 27 -19.37 -31.37 -17.12
C SER A 27 -20.18 -31.93 -15.95
N GLU A 28 -19.64 -31.80 -14.73
CA GLU A 28 -20.27 -32.24 -13.49
C GLU A 28 -20.08 -31.18 -12.41
N PRO A 29 -21.16 -30.67 -11.79
CA PRO A 29 -21.07 -29.78 -10.64
C PRO A 29 -20.40 -30.46 -9.45
N GLY A 30 -19.64 -29.70 -8.64
CA GLY A 30 -19.02 -30.25 -7.46
C GLY A 30 -18.14 -29.27 -6.73
N ALA A 31 -17.61 -29.68 -5.58
CA ALA A 31 -16.66 -28.92 -4.79
C ALA A 31 -15.51 -29.82 -4.35
N LEU A 32 -14.33 -29.25 -4.28
CA LEU A 32 -13.09 -29.92 -3.89
C LEU A 32 -12.28 -29.02 -2.98
N LEU A 33 -11.67 -29.59 -1.96
CA LEU A 33 -10.61 -28.94 -1.19
C LEU A 33 -9.25 -29.52 -1.60
N VAL A 34 -8.30 -28.63 -1.92
CA VAL A 34 -6.99 -29.03 -2.45
C VAL A 34 -5.87 -28.22 -1.78
N PRO A 35 -4.63 -28.77 -1.69
CA PRO A 35 -3.49 -28.05 -1.18
C PRO A 35 -3.15 -26.83 -2.05
N ALA A 36 -3.57 -25.63 -1.65
CA ALA A 36 -3.49 -24.39 -2.43
C ALA A 36 -2.07 -24.10 -2.96
N ARG A 37 -1.03 -24.27 -2.10
CA ARG A 37 0.36 -24.00 -2.48
C ARG A 37 0.82 -24.90 -3.64
N LYS A 38 0.53 -26.20 -3.56
CA LYS A 38 0.92 -27.15 -4.64
C LYS A 38 0.20 -26.85 -5.95
N VAL A 39 -1.08 -26.56 -5.91
CA VAL A 39 -1.85 -26.18 -7.11
C VAL A 39 -1.28 -24.89 -7.72
N SER A 40 -1.01 -23.88 -6.90
CA SER A 40 -0.41 -22.62 -7.34
C SER A 40 0.98 -22.82 -7.96
N ASP A 41 1.83 -23.64 -7.34
CA ASP A 41 3.17 -23.92 -7.85
C ASP A 41 3.11 -24.64 -9.21
N ILE A 42 2.19 -25.62 -9.37
CA ILE A 42 1.97 -26.31 -10.64
C ILE A 42 1.52 -25.31 -11.71
N LEU A 43 0.47 -24.53 -11.44
CA LEU A 43 -0.09 -23.59 -12.40
C LEU A 43 0.92 -22.53 -12.85
N ARG A 44 1.76 -22.04 -11.94
CA ARG A 44 2.84 -21.07 -12.25
C ARG A 44 3.96 -21.66 -13.11
N ALA A 45 4.15 -22.96 -13.05
CA ALA A 45 5.17 -23.66 -13.85
C ALA A 45 4.67 -24.07 -15.24
N LEU A 46 3.35 -23.96 -15.48
CA LEU A 46 2.76 -24.27 -16.78
C LEU A 46 2.84 -23.05 -17.72
N PRO A 47 2.96 -23.28 -19.04
CA PRO A 47 2.76 -22.22 -20.03
C PRO A 47 1.37 -21.59 -19.94
N GLU A 48 1.28 -20.28 -20.19
CA GLU A 48 0.05 -19.49 -19.98
C GLU A 48 -1.11 -19.88 -20.91
N ASP A 49 -0.81 -20.37 -22.11
CA ASP A 49 -1.83 -20.69 -23.15
C ASP A 49 -2.37 -22.12 -23.10
N LEU A 50 -2.11 -22.86 -22.02
CA LEU A 50 -2.56 -24.24 -21.92
C LEU A 50 -3.98 -24.35 -21.39
N SER A 51 -4.82 -25.08 -22.14
CA SER A 51 -6.12 -25.53 -21.61
C SER A 51 -5.91 -26.59 -20.53
N CYS A 52 -6.57 -26.39 -19.38
CA CYS A 52 -6.52 -27.29 -18.25
C CYS A 52 -7.88 -27.94 -18.03
N SER A 53 -7.91 -29.23 -17.74
CA SER A 53 -9.11 -29.92 -17.22
C SER A 53 -8.88 -30.34 -15.77
N ILE A 54 -9.91 -30.21 -14.96
CA ILE A 54 -9.91 -30.58 -13.55
C ILE A 54 -10.90 -31.72 -13.36
N ASP A 55 -10.44 -32.82 -12.77
CA ASP A 55 -11.29 -33.95 -12.35
C ASP A 55 -11.11 -34.19 -10.85
N GLY A 56 -12.21 -34.29 -10.16
CA GLY A 56 -12.28 -34.49 -8.71
C GLY A 56 -13.03 -35.73 -8.28
N ARG A 57 -13.23 -36.66 -9.19
CA ARG A 57 -13.80 -37.97 -8.86
C ARG A 57 -12.84 -38.77 -8.01
N ASP A 58 -13.36 -39.67 -7.22
CA ASP A 58 -12.59 -40.46 -6.26
C ASP A 58 -11.92 -39.59 -5.15
N ALA A 59 -10.85 -40.10 -4.57
CA ALA A 59 -10.10 -39.46 -3.48
C ALA A 59 -8.97 -38.52 -3.98
N ARG A 60 -8.97 -38.15 -5.26
CA ARG A 60 -7.88 -37.37 -5.88
C ARG A 60 -8.40 -36.16 -6.64
N PHE A 61 -7.62 -35.11 -6.61
CA PHE A 61 -7.68 -33.98 -7.53
C PHE A 61 -6.71 -34.25 -8.69
N VAL A 62 -7.19 -34.19 -9.91
CA VAL A 62 -6.41 -34.42 -11.12
C VAL A 62 -6.49 -33.19 -12.00
N LEU A 63 -5.34 -32.56 -12.27
CA LEU A 63 -5.18 -31.49 -13.24
C LEU A 63 -4.51 -32.06 -14.48
N SER A 64 -5.19 -32.03 -15.61
CA SER A 64 -4.67 -32.52 -16.89
C SER A 64 -4.55 -31.40 -17.91
N THR A 65 -3.44 -31.43 -18.66
CA THR A 65 -3.13 -30.53 -19.76
C THR A 65 -2.64 -31.31 -20.96
N SER A 66 -2.41 -30.69 -22.09
CA SER A 66 -1.84 -31.35 -23.27
C SER A 66 -0.41 -31.88 -23.06
N ILE A 67 0.31 -31.38 -22.05
CA ILE A 67 1.73 -31.73 -21.79
C ILE A 67 1.94 -32.55 -20.52
N GLY A 68 0.92 -32.69 -19.66
CA GLY A 68 1.09 -33.43 -18.42
C GLY A 68 -0.19 -33.62 -17.63
N ARG A 69 -0.11 -34.56 -16.67
CA ARG A 69 -1.16 -34.88 -15.71
C ARG A 69 -0.58 -34.82 -14.31
N TYR A 70 -1.26 -34.06 -13.41
CA TYR A 70 -0.83 -33.81 -12.04
C TYR A 70 -1.90 -34.29 -11.08
N GLU A 71 -1.54 -35.17 -10.16
CA GLU A 71 -2.46 -35.74 -9.19
C GLU A 71 -2.09 -35.31 -7.77
N LEU A 72 -3.07 -34.78 -7.05
CA LEU A 72 -2.92 -34.37 -5.64
C LEU A 72 -3.96 -35.08 -4.78
N PRO A 73 -3.68 -35.30 -3.50
CA PRO A 73 -4.70 -35.79 -2.58
C PRO A 73 -5.80 -34.73 -2.45
N LYS A 74 -7.04 -35.19 -2.46
CA LYS A 74 -8.22 -34.39 -2.09
C LYS A 74 -8.26 -34.30 -0.58
N LEU A 75 -8.50 -33.10 -0.06
CA LEU A 75 -8.75 -32.85 1.36
C LEU A 75 -10.26 -32.91 1.65
N ASP A 76 -10.61 -33.06 2.90
CA ASP A 76 -12.01 -33.05 3.31
C ASP A 76 -12.59 -31.63 3.14
N SER A 77 -13.65 -31.48 2.39
CA SER A 77 -14.30 -30.19 2.15
C SER A 77 -14.91 -29.57 3.42
N ASP A 78 -15.22 -30.39 4.43
CA ASP A 78 -15.79 -29.94 5.69
C ASP A 78 -14.73 -29.22 6.56
N GLU A 79 -13.45 -29.38 6.25
CA GLU A 79 -12.36 -28.63 6.89
C GLU A 79 -12.21 -27.18 6.37
N PHE A 80 -12.88 -26.83 5.25
CA PHE A 80 -12.78 -25.46 4.74
C PHE A 80 -13.69 -24.53 5.54
N PRO A 81 -13.15 -23.44 6.15
CA PRO A 81 -13.93 -22.55 6.99
C PRO A 81 -14.99 -21.78 6.20
N GLU A 82 -16.07 -21.40 6.86
CA GLU A 82 -17.05 -20.49 6.29
C GLU A 82 -16.39 -19.14 5.97
N LEU A 83 -16.58 -18.68 4.75
CA LEU A 83 -16.07 -17.36 4.33
C LEU A 83 -16.90 -16.24 4.98
N PRO A 84 -16.26 -15.14 5.38
CA PRO A 84 -16.95 -14.00 5.96
C PRO A 84 -18.04 -13.47 5.01
N ARG A 85 -19.28 -13.36 5.50
CA ARG A 85 -20.36 -12.66 4.81
C ARG A 85 -20.43 -11.24 5.36
N THR A 86 -20.20 -10.26 4.51
CA THR A 86 -20.25 -8.84 4.92
C THR A 86 -21.65 -8.28 4.66
N GLU A 87 -22.58 -8.60 5.54
CA GLU A 87 -23.90 -7.97 5.56
C GLU A 87 -23.76 -6.56 6.18
N HIS A 88 -24.50 -5.59 5.62
CA HIS A 88 -24.54 -4.20 6.11
C HIS A 88 -23.23 -3.39 6.04
N ALA A 89 -22.40 -3.64 5.05
CA ALA A 89 -21.23 -2.80 4.81
C ALA A 89 -21.59 -1.43 4.21
N THR A 90 -20.93 -0.38 4.66
CA THR A 90 -20.89 0.88 3.91
C THR A 90 -19.99 0.69 2.70
N THR A 91 -20.51 0.90 1.50
CA THR A 91 -19.77 0.65 0.25
C THR A 91 -19.54 1.94 -0.53
N ILE A 92 -18.40 2.01 -1.18
CA ILE A 92 -18.06 3.03 -2.18
C ILE A 92 -17.49 2.34 -3.42
N THR A 93 -17.63 2.99 -4.56
CA THR A 93 -16.97 2.56 -5.80
C THR A 93 -15.78 3.47 -6.06
N LEU A 94 -14.63 2.86 -6.28
CA LEU A 94 -13.38 3.51 -6.67
C LEU A 94 -13.08 3.15 -8.12
N THR A 95 -12.63 4.10 -8.90
CA THR A 95 -12.05 3.79 -10.21
C THR A 95 -10.75 3.00 -10.02
N GLU A 96 -10.31 2.29 -11.04
CA GLU A 96 -9.01 1.62 -11.04
C GLU A 96 -7.87 2.56 -10.64
N ALA A 97 -7.91 3.80 -11.14
CA ALA A 97 -6.91 4.82 -10.83
C ALA A 97 -6.93 5.23 -9.36
N ASP A 98 -8.12 5.43 -8.77
CA ASP A 98 -8.29 5.77 -7.35
C ASP A 98 -7.80 4.63 -6.44
N ALA A 99 -8.15 3.39 -6.78
CA ALA A 99 -7.73 2.22 -6.02
C ALA A 99 -6.19 2.05 -6.01
N LYS A 100 -5.56 2.19 -7.18
CA LYS A 100 -4.09 2.16 -7.30
C LYS A 100 -3.42 3.33 -6.58
N ALA A 101 -3.98 4.54 -6.69
CA ALA A 101 -3.47 5.72 -6.01
C ALA A 101 -3.55 5.57 -4.48
N LEU A 102 -4.66 5.01 -3.96
CA LEU A 102 -4.83 4.73 -2.53
C LEU A 102 -3.73 3.80 -2.02
N ALA A 103 -3.50 2.67 -2.70
CA ALA A 103 -2.46 1.73 -2.32
C ALA A 103 -1.06 2.37 -2.40
N ALA A 104 -0.75 3.03 -3.50
CA ALA A 104 0.55 3.66 -3.72
C ALA A 104 0.84 4.76 -2.69
N ALA A 105 -0.15 5.56 -2.33
CA ALA A 105 0.05 6.67 -1.40
C ALA A 105 0.16 6.22 0.06
N THR A 106 -0.31 5.03 0.44
CA THR A 106 -0.42 4.69 1.88
C THR A 106 0.43 3.51 2.31
N VAL A 107 0.44 2.41 1.57
CA VAL A 107 0.99 1.13 2.03
C VAL A 107 2.46 1.23 2.47
N TYR A 108 3.27 2.00 1.77
CA TYR A 108 4.70 2.16 2.08
C TYR A 108 4.98 2.78 3.46
N ALA A 109 4.02 3.54 3.98
CA ALA A 109 4.14 4.22 5.27
C ALA A 109 3.61 3.39 6.45
N ALA A 110 2.96 2.26 6.20
CA ALA A 110 2.50 1.37 7.26
C ALA A 110 3.68 0.69 7.98
N SER A 111 3.50 0.42 9.28
CA SER A 111 4.49 -0.27 10.09
C SER A 111 4.52 -1.76 9.77
N VAL A 112 5.70 -2.35 9.86
CA VAL A 112 5.88 -3.82 9.84
C VAL A 112 5.96 -4.41 11.25
N GLU A 113 5.90 -3.58 12.28
CA GLU A 113 6.12 -3.95 13.68
C GLU A 113 4.82 -4.45 14.32
N GLN A 114 4.76 -5.73 14.64
CA GLN A 114 3.57 -6.40 15.17
C GLN A 114 3.16 -5.95 16.60
N TYR A 115 4.04 -5.32 17.35
CA TYR A 115 3.71 -4.79 18.68
C TYR A 115 2.91 -3.48 18.66
N ARG A 116 2.66 -2.93 17.47
CA ARG A 116 1.76 -1.80 17.23
C ARG A 116 0.76 -2.15 16.14
N PRO A 117 -0.19 -3.06 16.39
CA PRO A 117 -1.04 -3.64 15.36
C PRO A 117 -1.81 -2.59 14.56
N ALA A 118 -2.33 -1.53 15.21
CA ALA A 118 -3.03 -0.46 14.51
C ALA A 118 -2.21 0.17 13.38
N MET A 119 -0.89 0.34 13.58
CA MET A 119 -0.01 0.95 12.58
C MET A 119 0.37 -0.01 11.45
N THR A 120 0.14 -1.33 11.58
CA THR A 120 0.35 -2.27 10.48
C THR A 120 -0.76 -2.22 9.43
N GLY A 121 -1.78 -1.42 9.69
CA GLY A 121 -2.90 -1.17 8.79
C GLY A 121 -2.91 0.24 8.24
N VAL A 122 -3.80 0.43 7.28
CA VAL A 122 -4.19 1.73 6.74
C VAL A 122 -5.52 2.11 7.36
N LYS A 123 -5.60 3.24 8.06
CA LYS A 123 -6.86 3.79 8.50
C LYS A 123 -7.59 4.38 7.31
N VAL A 124 -8.80 3.94 7.08
CA VAL A 124 -9.71 4.41 6.04
C VAL A 124 -10.89 5.09 6.70
N GLU A 125 -11.20 6.30 6.28
CA GLU A 125 -12.34 7.10 6.73
C GLU A 125 -13.22 7.42 5.51
N LEU A 126 -14.48 7.05 5.56
CA LEU A 126 -15.47 7.31 4.52
C LEU A 126 -16.42 8.42 5.00
N GLY A 127 -16.60 9.44 4.18
CA GLY A 127 -17.50 10.57 4.42
C GLY A 127 -17.84 11.26 3.09
N SER A 128 -17.72 12.60 3.01
CA SER A 128 -17.77 13.34 1.74
C SER A 128 -16.63 12.95 0.81
N ASP A 129 -15.51 12.57 1.41
CA ASP A 129 -14.31 12.10 0.74
C ASP A 129 -13.92 10.75 1.34
N LEU A 130 -13.13 9.98 0.62
CA LEU A 130 -12.35 8.90 1.19
C LEU A 130 -11.01 9.48 1.64
N ILE A 131 -10.69 9.31 2.94
CA ILE A 131 -9.39 9.64 3.47
C ILE A 131 -8.72 8.34 3.92
N ALA A 132 -7.51 8.09 3.43
CA ALA A 132 -6.71 6.97 3.89
C ALA A 132 -5.38 7.47 4.43
N VAL A 133 -4.92 6.87 5.53
CA VAL A 133 -3.66 7.24 6.19
C VAL A 133 -2.93 6.01 6.72
N ALA A 134 -1.61 6.03 6.57
CA ALA A 134 -0.70 5.06 7.17
C ALA A 134 0.48 5.76 7.85
N THR A 135 1.00 5.16 8.91
CA THR A 135 2.16 5.66 9.67
C THR A 135 2.87 4.53 10.40
N ASP A 136 4.18 4.66 10.55
CA ASP A 136 5.02 3.81 11.41
C ASP A 136 5.56 4.57 12.65
N GLY A 137 5.11 5.83 12.83
CA GLY A 137 5.55 6.74 13.90
C GLY A 137 6.75 7.61 13.53
N TYR A 138 7.48 7.31 12.45
CA TYR A 138 8.60 8.11 11.92
C TYR A 138 8.24 8.85 10.64
N ARG A 139 7.26 8.34 9.93
CA ARG A 139 6.66 8.93 8.74
C ARG A 139 5.16 8.71 8.75
N LEU A 140 4.46 9.50 7.97
CA LEU A 140 3.01 9.36 7.75
C LEU A 140 2.73 9.70 6.30
N SER A 141 1.80 8.98 5.71
CA SER A 141 1.27 9.34 4.39
C SER A 141 -0.25 9.28 4.40
N THR A 142 -0.86 10.24 3.75
CA THR A 142 -2.32 10.31 3.60
C THR A 142 -2.69 10.70 2.18
N ILE A 143 -3.81 10.14 1.74
CA ILE A 143 -4.47 10.49 0.48
C ILE A 143 -5.92 10.85 0.77
N THR A 144 -6.43 11.89 0.11
CA THR A 144 -7.84 12.23 0.08
C THR A 144 -8.35 12.09 -1.35
N ILE A 145 -9.36 11.26 -1.53
CA ILE A 145 -10.02 11.00 -2.82
C ILE A 145 -11.43 11.57 -2.74
N PRO A 146 -11.79 12.56 -3.58
CA PRO A 146 -13.14 13.11 -3.62
C PRO A 146 -14.14 12.02 -4.06
N LEU A 147 -15.19 11.82 -3.28
CA LEU A 147 -16.30 10.94 -3.62
C LEU A 147 -17.43 11.80 -4.18
N GLY A 148 -17.64 11.80 -5.49
CA GLY A 148 -18.59 12.69 -6.19
C GLY A 148 -20.07 12.65 -5.74
N SER A 149 -20.41 11.82 -4.77
CA SER A 149 -21.71 11.80 -4.08
C SER A 149 -21.48 11.80 -2.58
N SER A 150 -22.11 12.73 -1.86
CA SER A 150 -22.11 12.75 -0.42
C SER A 150 -22.78 11.50 0.14
N SER A 151 -22.01 10.49 0.48
CA SER A 151 -22.46 9.44 1.37
C SER A 151 -22.66 10.09 2.74
N ASN A 152 -23.89 10.17 3.22
CA ASN A 152 -24.19 10.63 4.58
C ASN A 152 -23.75 9.59 5.64
N THR A 153 -23.15 8.50 5.23
CA THR A 153 -22.74 7.42 6.13
C THR A 153 -21.25 7.57 6.42
N ILE A 154 -20.94 7.99 7.64
CA ILE A 154 -19.57 8.04 8.14
C ILE A 154 -19.19 6.63 8.59
N ALA A 155 -18.12 6.09 8.02
CA ALA A 155 -17.54 4.84 8.46
C ALA A 155 -16.02 5.00 8.55
N GLU A 156 -15.42 4.41 9.58
CA GLU A 156 -13.97 4.37 9.71
C GLU A 156 -13.51 2.97 10.11
N ALA A 157 -12.37 2.56 9.60
CA ALA A 157 -11.79 1.26 9.90
C ALA A 157 -10.27 1.26 9.72
N VAL A 158 -9.59 0.35 10.40
CA VAL A 158 -8.17 0.06 10.15
C VAL A 158 -8.09 -1.23 9.35
N VAL A 159 -7.77 -1.10 8.07
CA VAL A 159 -7.66 -2.22 7.12
C VAL A 159 -6.20 -2.67 7.08
N PRO A 160 -5.89 -3.97 7.22
CA PRO A 160 -4.50 -4.45 7.09
C PRO A 160 -3.84 -3.96 5.81
N ALA A 161 -2.60 -3.45 5.90
CA ALA A 161 -1.90 -2.85 4.76
C ALA A 161 -1.77 -3.84 3.58
N ARG A 162 -1.56 -5.14 3.86
CA ARG A 162 -1.52 -6.20 2.84
C ARG A 162 -2.80 -6.29 1.99
N VAL A 163 -3.95 -5.89 2.55
CA VAL A 163 -5.24 -5.90 1.85
C VAL A 163 -5.34 -4.69 0.93
N ILE A 164 -4.95 -3.51 1.44
CA ILE A 164 -4.88 -2.29 0.63
C ILE A 164 -3.85 -2.44 -0.51
N GLU A 165 -2.74 -3.14 -0.28
CA GLU A 165 -1.74 -3.43 -1.31
C GLU A 165 -2.33 -4.17 -2.53
N LEU A 166 -3.33 -5.02 -2.32
CA LEU A 166 -4.00 -5.75 -3.41
C LEU A 166 -4.71 -4.81 -4.39
N LEU A 167 -5.10 -3.60 -3.95
CA LEU A 167 -5.67 -2.57 -4.82
C LEU A 167 -4.68 -2.11 -5.91
N SER A 168 -3.39 -2.22 -5.67
CA SER A 168 -2.36 -1.90 -6.69
C SER A 168 -2.47 -2.77 -7.94
N LYS A 169 -3.09 -3.95 -7.81
CA LYS A 169 -3.31 -4.94 -8.87
C LYS A 169 -4.74 -4.93 -9.41
N ALA A 170 -5.52 -3.93 -9.04
CA ALA A 170 -6.90 -3.81 -9.53
C ALA A 170 -6.95 -3.61 -11.05
N HIS A 171 -7.92 -4.24 -11.67
CA HIS A 171 -8.31 -4.04 -13.06
C HIS A 171 -9.81 -3.69 -13.07
N GLY A 172 -10.14 -2.53 -13.64
CA GLY A 172 -11.49 -1.98 -13.61
C GLY A 172 -11.87 -1.38 -12.26
N ASP A 173 -13.14 -1.05 -12.13
CA ASP A 173 -13.67 -0.43 -10.92
C ASP A 173 -13.69 -1.41 -9.73
N VAL A 174 -13.50 -0.85 -8.55
CA VAL A 174 -13.42 -1.59 -7.29
C VAL A 174 -14.50 -1.10 -6.34
N ILE A 175 -15.29 -2.01 -5.79
CA ILE A 175 -16.19 -1.72 -4.68
C ILE A 175 -15.44 -2.00 -3.39
N LEU A 176 -15.22 -0.96 -2.60
CA LEU A 176 -14.70 -1.05 -1.24
C LEU A 176 -15.86 -0.98 -0.24
N GLY A 177 -16.03 -2.02 0.56
CA GLY A 177 -17.03 -2.12 1.61
C GLY A 177 -16.38 -2.20 2.99
N LEU A 178 -16.93 -1.44 3.95
CA LEU A 178 -16.52 -1.49 5.35
C LEU A 178 -17.71 -1.92 6.21
N SER A 179 -17.56 -3.02 6.94
CA SER A 179 -18.46 -3.45 8.00
C SER A 179 -17.83 -3.17 9.37
N LYS A 180 -18.47 -3.58 10.45
CA LYS A 180 -17.90 -3.44 11.81
C LYS A 180 -16.64 -4.29 12.04
N THR A 181 -16.49 -5.40 11.34
CA THR A 181 -15.44 -6.40 11.61
C THR A 181 -14.60 -6.74 10.40
N HIS A 182 -15.06 -6.42 9.19
CA HIS A 182 -14.39 -6.79 7.94
C HIS A 182 -14.38 -5.65 6.94
N ALA A 183 -13.31 -5.58 6.16
CA ALA A 183 -13.26 -4.87 4.89
C ALA A 183 -13.52 -5.85 3.74
N MET A 184 -14.21 -5.38 2.71
CA MET A 184 -14.47 -6.13 1.49
C MET A 184 -14.00 -5.33 0.27
N ILE A 185 -13.29 -5.99 -0.62
CA ILE A 185 -12.86 -5.46 -1.91
C ILE A 185 -13.45 -6.37 -2.97
N THR A 186 -14.27 -5.82 -3.85
CA THR A 186 -14.94 -6.58 -4.91
C THR A 186 -14.64 -5.93 -6.26
N THR A 187 -14.26 -6.77 -7.20
CA THR A 187 -14.16 -6.47 -8.64
C THR A 187 -15.11 -7.42 -9.39
N ASP A 188 -15.17 -7.34 -10.70
CA ASP A 188 -16.02 -8.21 -11.53
C ASP A 188 -15.79 -9.71 -11.30
N SER A 189 -14.57 -10.11 -10.96
CA SER A 189 -14.18 -11.53 -10.87
C SER A 189 -13.59 -11.95 -9.52
N ILE A 190 -13.24 -11.00 -8.65
CA ILE A 190 -12.56 -11.28 -7.39
C ILE A 190 -13.27 -10.57 -6.24
N THR A 191 -13.49 -11.30 -5.16
CA THR A 191 -13.91 -10.74 -3.88
C THR A 191 -12.88 -11.08 -2.82
N ILE A 192 -12.44 -10.07 -2.09
CA ILE A 192 -11.52 -10.17 -0.97
C ILE A 192 -12.28 -9.73 0.27
N ALA A 193 -12.31 -10.56 1.30
CA ALA A 193 -12.84 -10.21 2.61
C ALA A 193 -11.71 -10.33 3.65
N ALA A 194 -11.50 -9.30 4.44
CA ALA A 194 -10.43 -9.26 5.43
C ALA A 194 -10.93 -8.75 6.77
N ARG A 195 -10.46 -9.37 7.84
CA ARG A 195 -10.72 -8.90 9.21
C ARG A 195 -10.06 -7.54 9.43
N LEU A 196 -10.80 -6.61 10.04
CA LEU A 196 -10.28 -5.32 10.44
C LEU A 196 -9.36 -5.45 11.65
N ILE A 197 -8.44 -4.51 11.79
CA ILE A 197 -7.62 -4.37 12.99
C ILE A 197 -8.45 -3.62 14.02
N ASP A 198 -8.83 -4.30 15.10
CA ASP A 198 -9.67 -3.75 16.16
C ASP A 198 -8.81 -3.08 17.25
N GLU A 199 -8.08 -2.04 16.85
CA GLU A 199 -7.28 -1.23 17.76
C GLU A 199 -7.38 0.26 17.41
N ALA A 200 -7.25 1.11 18.45
CA ALA A 200 -7.31 2.56 18.29
C ALA A 200 -6.14 3.07 17.44
N TYR A 201 -6.46 3.70 16.32
CA TYR A 201 -5.45 4.33 15.47
C TYR A 201 -4.93 5.63 16.10
N PRO A 202 -3.64 5.96 15.96
CA PRO A 202 -3.10 7.23 16.48
C PRO A 202 -3.86 8.46 15.96
N GLN A 203 -3.85 9.53 16.77
CA GLN A 203 -4.45 10.82 16.39
C GLN A 203 -3.59 11.52 15.34
N TRP A 204 -3.57 10.99 14.14
CA TRP A 204 -2.68 11.32 13.05
C TRP A 204 -2.77 12.78 12.60
N ARG A 205 -3.94 13.42 12.71
CA ARG A 205 -4.12 14.83 12.33
C ARG A 205 -3.30 15.78 13.18
N ASN A 206 -3.04 15.40 14.44
CA ASN A 206 -2.31 16.24 15.39
C ASN A 206 -0.81 16.34 15.08
N VAL A 207 -0.26 15.42 14.29
CA VAL A 207 1.15 15.43 13.91
C VAL A 207 1.43 16.16 12.60
N ILE A 208 0.39 16.50 11.84
CA ILE A 208 0.53 17.25 10.59
C ILE A 208 0.71 18.74 10.94
N PRO A 209 1.84 19.37 10.61
CA PRO A 209 2.02 20.79 10.83
C PRO A 209 1.00 21.62 10.04
N THR A 210 0.31 22.52 10.72
CA THR A 210 -0.65 23.45 10.10
C THR A 210 0.04 24.66 9.50
N GLU A 211 1.24 24.99 9.97
CA GLU A 211 2.03 26.13 9.53
C GLU A 211 3.42 25.67 9.07
N ALA A 212 3.82 26.09 7.89
CA ALA A 212 5.15 25.96 7.37
C ALA A 212 5.70 27.34 7.04
N SER A 213 6.74 27.75 7.76
CA SER A 213 7.41 29.04 7.55
C SER A 213 8.37 29.05 6.38
N ARG A 214 8.74 27.87 5.88
CA ARG A 214 9.70 27.66 4.80
C ARG A 214 9.15 26.68 3.80
N ILE A 215 9.29 27.02 2.52
CA ILE A 215 8.84 26.22 1.40
C ILE A 215 9.97 26.13 0.39
N ALA A 216 10.21 24.93 -0.11
CA ALA A 216 11.12 24.67 -1.21
C ALA A 216 10.42 23.85 -2.31
N LEU A 217 10.70 24.16 -3.58
CA LEU A 217 10.30 23.35 -4.72
C LEU A 217 11.56 22.76 -5.37
N VAL A 218 11.50 21.45 -5.62
CA VAL A 218 12.66 20.69 -6.13
C VAL A 218 12.18 19.68 -7.19
N GLU A 219 13.03 19.42 -8.18
CA GLU A 219 12.81 18.33 -9.14
C GLU A 219 12.90 16.96 -8.44
N ARG A 220 11.80 16.21 -8.41
CA ARG A 220 11.63 14.98 -7.64
C ARG A 220 12.70 13.93 -7.96
N GLU A 221 12.87 13.61 -9.26
CA GLU A 221 13.81 12.58 -9.69
C GLU A 221 15.27 12.96 -9.42
N GLN A 222 15.61 14.25 -9.55
CA GLN A 222 16.96 14.73 -9.21
C GLN A 222 17.23 14.57 -7.72
N LEU A 223 16.25 14.93 -6.88
CA LEU A 223 16.36 14.78 -5.43
C LEU A 223 16.49 13.31 -5.02
N ILE A 224 15.66 12.40 -5.57
CA ILE A 224 15.75 10.96 -5.31
C ILE A 224 17.17 10.44 -5.64
N LYS A 225 17.68 10.78 -6.83
CA LYS A 225 19.01 10.32 -7.27
C LYS A 225 20.12 10.86 -6.37
N ALA A 226 20.04 12.13 -5.96
CA ALA A 226 21.03 12.73 -5.07
C ALA A 226 20.98 12.09 -3.67
N VAL A 227 19.80 11.93 -3.08
CA VAL A 227 19.65 11.26 -1.78
C VAL A 227 20.15 9.81 -1.84
N ARG A 228 19.93 9.08 -2.95
CA ARG A 228 20.49 7.73 -3.14
C ARG A 228 22.01 7.73 -3.16
N ARG A 229 22.68 8.74 -3.75
CA ARG A 229 24.13 8.85 -3.71
C ARG A 229 24.62 9.16 -2.30
N MET A 230 23.94 10.05 -1.58
CA MET A 230 24.25 10.35 -0.17
C MET A 230 24.07 9.13 0.73
N ALA A 231 23.08 8.28 0.43
CA ALA A 231 22.82 7.06 1.19
C ALA A 231 24.03 6.10 1.25
N LEU A 232 24.90 6.14 0.24
CA LEU A 232 26.14 5.32 0.23
C LEU A 232 27.14 5.75 1.32
N PHE A 233 26.97 6.97 1.85
CA PHE A 233 27.84 7.59 2.86
C PHE A 233 27.12 7.86 4.18
N ALA A 234 25.86 7.46 4.32
CA ALA A 234 25.04 7.77 5.51
C ALA A 234 25.17 6.75 6.64
N GLY A 235 26.04 5.76 6.50
CA GLY A 235 26.15 4.61 7.41
C GLY A 235 24.90 3.72 7.38
N THR A 236 25.07 2.42 7.61
CA THR A 236 23.97 1.46 7.50
C THR A 236 22.99 1.52 8.67
N THR A 237 23.47 1.92 9.85
CA THR A 237 22.69 1.93 11.09
C THR A 237 21.88 3.22 11.24
N VAL A 238 22.45 4.37 10.93
CA VAL A 238 21.84 5.68 11.19
C VAL A 238 21.04 6.18 9.99
N GLY A 239 21.62 6.10 8.81
CA GLY A 239 20.95 6.50 7.56
C GLY A 239 20.67 8.02 7.45
N LEU A 240 21.47 8.85 8.17
CA LEU A 240 21.26 10.29 8.23
C LEU A 240 21.80 11.00 6.99
N VAL A 241 20.94 11.77 6.31
CA VAL A 241 21.32 12.74 5.30
C VAL A 241 20.90 14.11 5.76
N ARG A 242 21.84 15.07 5.70
CA ARG A 242 21.67 16.46 6.06
C ARG A 242 21.22 17.25 4.83
N PHE A 243 20.22 18.07 4.98
CA PHE A 243 19.65 18.97 3.99
C PHE A 243 19.91 20.41 4.43
N GLN A 244 20.73 21.14 3.69
CA GLN A 244 21.04 22.54 3.93
C GLN A 244 20.46 23.41 2.81
N TRP A 245 19.49 24.22 3.17
CA TRP A 245 18.76 25.08 2.27
C TRP A 245 19.35 26.49 2.28
N SER A 246 19.58 27.04 1.12
CA SER A 246 19.98 28.44 0.91
C SER A 246 19.28 28.97 -0.34
N ALA A 247 19.32 30.27 -0.58
CA ALA A 247 18.67 30.88 -1.72
C ALA A 247 19.05 30.18 -3.04
N GLY A 248 18.09 29.56 -3.69
CA GLY A 248 18.24 28.85 -4.97
C GLY A 248 18.99 27.52 -4.92
N THR A 249 19.43 27.05 -3.74
CA THR A 249 20.29 25.85 -3.65
C THR A 249 19.94 24.98 -2.45
N LEU A 250 19.86 23.67 -2.70
CA LEU A 250 19.84 22.62 -1.69
C LEU A 250 21.19 21.92 -1.71
N LYS A 251 21.94 21.98 -0.61
CA LYS A 251 23.13 21.16 -0.38
C LYS A 251 22.75 19.95 0.45
N LEU A 252 23.08 18.76 -0.04
CA LEU A 252 22.98 17.50 0.68
C LEU A 252 24.35 17.07 1.17
N SER A 253 24.42 16.50 2.37
CA SER A 253 25.64 15.88 2.87
C SER A 253 25.34 14.67 3.73
N ALA A 254 26.25 13.71 3.73
CA ALA A 254 26.21 12.53 4.57
C ALA A 254 27.64 12.19 5.04
N THR A 255 27.74 11.62 6.24
CA THR A 255 29.00 11.13 6.80
C THR A 255 28.74 9.80 7.46
N ASP A 256 29.56 8.82 7.12
CA ASP A 256 29.56 7.53 7.78
C ASP A 256 30.33 7.64 9.09
N PRO A 257 29.69 7.47 10.26
CA PRO A 257 30.34 7.63 11.55
C PRO A 257 31.41 6.57 11.83
N ASP A 258 31.32 5.40 11.18
CA ASP A 258 32.22 4.27 11.42
C ASP A 258 33.53 4.39 10.63
N THR A 259 33.44 4.88 9.39
CA THR A 259 34.57 4.97 8.47
C THR A 259 35.11 6.40 8.29
N GLY A 260 34.31 7.40 8.67
CA GLY A 260 34.60 8.81 8.39
C GLY A 260 34.45 9.23 6.93
N ALA A 261 33.98 8.31 6.07
CA ALA A 261 33.69 8.62 4.67
C ALA A 261 32.56 9.65 4.58
N CYS A 262 32.72 10.65 3.72
CA CYS A 262 31.74 11.74 3.58
C CYS A 262 31.46 12.05 2.11
N ALA A 263 30.30 12.60 1.86
CA ALA A 263 29.90 13.11 0.55
C ALA A 263 29.08 14.38 0.68
N GLU A 264 29.21 15.24 -0.32
CA GLU A 264 28.43 16.46 -0.45
C GLU A 264 27.99 16.64 -1.90
N GLU A 265 26.78 17.13 -2.11
CA GLU A 265 26.24 17.44 -3.43
C GLU A 265 25.27 18.61 -3.34
N SER A 266 25.20 19.44 -4.38
CA SER A 266 24.28 20.57 -4.45
C SER A 266 23.32 20.42 -5.62
N LEU A 267 22.07 20.77 -5.39
CA LEU A 267 20.97 20.76 -6.36
C LEU A 267 20.34 22.15 -6.47
N PRO A 268 19.91 22.57 -7.63
CA PRO A 268 19.08 23.76 -7.77
C PRO A 268 17.71 23.52 -7.15
N CYS A 269 17.17 24.54 -6.49
CA CYS A 269 15.83 24.54 -5.94
C CYS A 269 15.21 25.94 -5.92
N GLU A 270 13.91 26.03 -5.89
CA GLU A 270 13.21 27.28 -5.59
C GLU A 270 13.04 27.39 -4.07
N TYR A 271 13.93 28.15 -3.45
CA TYR A 271 13.92 28.45 -2.02
C TYR A 271 14.41 29.88 -1.80
N THR A 272 13.64 30.66 -1.06
CA THR A 272 13.89 32.10 -0.88
C THR A 272 13.92 32.53 0.60
N SER A 273 13.67 31.60 1.54
CA SER A 273 13.72 31.89 2.97
C SER A 273 15.15 31.90 3.50
N ASP A 274 15.30 32.26 4.77
CA ASP A 274 16.62 32.23 5.46
C ASP A 274 17.24 30.84 5.40
N PRO A 275 18.58 30.74 5.42
CA PRO A 275 19.29 29.48 5.46
C PRO A 275 18.75 28.58 6.56
N PHE A 276 18.55 27.30 6.23
CA PHE A 276 17.92 26.33 7.12
C PHE A 276 18.55 24.95 6.95
N GLU A 277 18.63 24.21 8.05
CA GLU A 277 19.24 22.90 8.07
C GLU A 277 18.35 21.91 8.80
N ILE A 278 18.22 20.69 8.24
CA ILE A 278 17.40 19.60 8.79
C ILE A 278 17.98 18.25 8.36
N GLY A 279 17.93 17.25 9.23
CA GLY A 279 18.38 15.91 8.94
C GLY A 279 17.21 14.94 8.74
N PHE A 280 17.35 13.99 7.83
CA PHE A 280 16.37 12.95 7.61
C PHE A 280 17.02 11.58 7.43
N ASN A 281 16.26 10.52 7.75
CA ASN A 281 16.60 9.19 7.29
C ASN A 281 16.36 9.11 5.79
N TYR A 282 17.41 8.76 5.04
CA TYR A 282 17.34 8.70 3.58
C TYR A 282 16.25 7.77 3.04
N LYS A 283 15.98 6.65 3.72
CA LYS A 283 14.96 5.67 3.30
C LYS A 283 13.58 6.30 3.28
N TYR A 284 13.21 7.01 4.35
CA TYR A 284 11.89 7.64 4.47
C TYR A 284 11.68 8.76 3.44
N ILE A 285 12.74 9.53 3.17
CA ILE A 285 12.68 10.58 2.13
C ILE A 285 12.53 9.97 0.74
N ILE A 286 13.33 8.95 0.40
CA ILE A 286 13.25 8.29 -0.92
C ILE A 286 11.87 7.70 -1.12
N GLU A 287 11.35 6.95 -0.15
CA GLU A 287 10.05 6.31 -0.26
C GLU A 287 8.92 7.33 -0.35
N ALA A 288 8.96 8.40 0.46
CA ALA A 288 7.98 9.47 0.34
C ALA A 288 7.99 10.11 -1.06
N LEU A 289 9.18 10.46 -1.58
CA LEU A 289 9.32 11.05 -2.90
C LEU A 289 8.86 10.13 -4.04
N GLN A 290 9.09 8.81 -3.92
CA GLN A 290 8.69 7.84 -4.95
C GLN A 290 7.15 7.73 -5.10
N HIS A 291 6.40 8.09 -4.05
CA HIS A 291 4.95 8.00 -4.03
C HIS A 291 4.23 9.33 -4.26
N ILE A 292 4.96 10.42 -4.52
CA ILE A 292 4.38 11.66 -5.04
C ILE A 292 4.30 11.57 -6.57
N PRO A 293 3.14 11.79 -7.18
CA PRO A 293 2.91 11.52 -8.61
C PRO A 293 3.43 12.61 -9.57
N THR A 294 3.95 13.72 -9.04
CA THR A 294 4.38 14.88 -9.84
C THR A 294 5.89 14.90 -10.10
N ASP A 295 6.34 15.56 -11.16
CA ASP A 295 7.76 15.70 -11.49
C ASP A 295 8.50 16.61 -10.50
N ARG A 296 7.80 17.58 -9.95
CA ARG A 296 8.29 18.48 -8.90
C ARG A 296 7.59 18.18 -7.59
N VAL A 297 8.27 18.46 -6.49
CA VAL A 297 7.74 18.30 -5.13
C VAL A 297 7.90 19.58 -4.34
N ARG A 298 6.92 19.83 -3.51
CA ARG A 298 6.91 20.89 -2.52
C ARG A 298 7.30 20.31 -1.17
N LEU A 299 8.44 20.78 -0.61
CA LEU A 299 8.83 20.49 0.76
C LEU A 299 8.47 21.70 1.64
N ALA A 300 7.80 21.44 2.75
CA ALA A 300 7.38 22.48 3.67
C ALA A 300 7.82 22.12 5.10
N PHE A 301 8.50 23.04 5.77
CA PHE A 301 9.07 22.82 7.09
C PHE A 301 9.10 24.12 7.92
N SER A 302 9.23 23.97 9.24
CA SER A 302 9.24 25.13 10.16
C SER A 302 10.48 25.13 11.06
N GLN A 303 10.73 24.06 11.80
CA GLN A 303 11.83 23.92 12.76
C GLN A 303 12.59 22.60 12.50
N PRO A 304 13.90 22.54 12.83
CA PRO A 304 14.71 21.32 12.61
C PRO A 304 14.21 20.08 13.37
N SER A 305 13.40 20.27 14.41
CA SER A 305 12.82 19.20 15.24
C SER A 305 11.37 18.85 14.91
N ARG A 306 10.75 19.55 13.95
CA ARG A 306 9.37 19.29 13.51
C ARG A 306 9.34 18.59 12.17
N ALA A 307 8.32 17.76 11.97
CA ALA A 307 8.11 17.03 10.74
C ALA A 307 8.10 17.95 9.51
N ALA A 308 8.70 17.48 8.43
CA ALA A 308 8.58 18.08 7.12
C ALA A 308 7.42 17.45 6.33
N LEU A 309 6.71 18.26 5.56
CA LEU A 309 5.70 17.82 4.63
C LEU A 309 6.26 17.78 3.22
N ILE A 310 5.92 16.73 2.49
CA ILE A 310 6.23 16.54 1.07
C ILE A 310 4.89 16.37 0.35
N THR A 311 4.63 17.26 -0.59
CA THR A 311 3.35 17.29 -1.32
C THR A 311 3.60 17.57 -2.81
N PRO A 312 2.64 17.29 -3.68
CA PRO A 312 2.60 17.93 -5.00
C PRO A 312 2.70 19.45 -4.85
N PRO A 313 3.33 20.16 -5.80
CA PRO A 313 3.41 21.63 -5.76
C PRO A 313 2.06 22.30 -5.98
N ASP A 314 1.23 21.71 -6.83
CA ASP A 314 -0.07 22.20 -7.26
C ASP A 314 -1.19 21.22 -6.84
N GLU A 315 -2.43 21.65 -7.00
CA GLU A 315 -3.58 20.79 -6.78
C GLU A 315 -3.59 19.64 -7.80
N THR A 316 -3.79 18.44 -7.29
CA THR A 316 -3.92 17.21 -8.06
C THR A 316 -5.30 16.59 -7.84
N THR A 317 -5.71 15.64 -8.67
CA THR A 317 -6.98 14.90 -8.52
C THR A 317 -7.13 14.34 -7.11
N HIS A 318 -6.03 13.85 -6.53
CA HIS A 318 -5.98 13.37 -5.17
C HIS A 318 -5.07 14.25 -4.33
N ARG A 319 -5.51 14.64 -3.15
CA ARG A 319 -4.65 15.37 -2.21
C ARG A 319 -3.77 14.38 -1.46
N ILE A 320 -2.48 14.40 -1.75
CA ILE A 320 -1.47 13.54 -1.12
C ILE A 320 -0.59 14.37 -0.21
N ILE A 321 -0.37 13.90 1.01
CA ILE A 321 0.55 14.48 1.97
C ILE A 321 1.44 13.36 2.51
N ALA A 322 2.73 13.46 2.28
CA ALA A 322 3.72 12.65 2.98
C ALA A 322 4.41 13.51 4.06
N LEU A 323 4.59 12.94 5.22
CA LEU A 323 5.24 13.56 6.36
C LEU A 323 6.44 12.70 6.77
N VAL A 324 7.57 13.34 7.02
CA VAL A 324 8.79 12.66 7.50
C VAL A 324 9.30 13.38 8.76
N MET A 325 9.50 12.61 9.83
CA MET A 325 10.11 13.12 11.06
C MET A 325 11.60 13.36 10.86
N PRO A 326 12.11 14.50 11.33
CA PRO A 326 13.54 14.79 11.24
C PRO A 326 14.35 13.96 12.23
N MET A 327 15.63 13.79 11.90
CA MET A 327 16.64 13.27 12.78
C MET A 327 17.47 14.40 13.37
N ARG A 328 17.93 14.23 14.60
CA ARG A 328 18.82 15.21 15.21
C ARG A 328 20.14 15.26 14.46
N LEU A 329 20.58 16.47 14.14
CA LEU A 329 21.91 16.75 13.65
C LEU A 329 22.85 16.85 14.86
N SER A 330 23.86 16.03 14.89
CA SER A 330 24.97 16.09 15.87
C SER A 330 26.06 17.02 15.38
#